data_6b930b0fa35533c692430a665f034ee2
#
_entry.id   6b930b0fa35533c692430a665f034ee2
#
_cell.length_a   1.000
_cell.length_b   1.000
_cell.length_c   1.000
_cell.angle_alpha   90.00
_cell.angle_beta   90.00
_cell.angle_gamma   90.00
#
_symmetry.space_group_name_H-M   'P 1'
#
loop_
_entity.id
_entity.type
_entity.pdbx_description
1 polymer ?
#
loop_
_entity_poly.entity_id
_entity_poly.type
_entity_poly.pdbx_seq_one_letter_code
_entity_poly.pdbx_strand_id
1 'polypeptide(L)'
;MEFLRLPQAMSRRGVNLLLALAPLATLARGSAALADSAPLTHAIAMHGQPALPPGFTHLPYADPKTPKGGRLVMGIQGTFDSLNPLVVLGVAPDAVPKYVQQSLLYRSADEPFTAYGLLASGVALDADRKELAFEIDERARFSDGRPVTAEDVIFTFEMLKAKGKPFHRSSLGRVTKVSAPSPRRVEFELGDGSNRELPLVIGAMPIFAKHATNAETFGETSFKPALGSGPYAVADVRPGESLLLKRRKDFWAEDHPLTRGLYNADEIRYDFYRDSNALFEAFKAGLYDVRIEGDPTRWMTGYDVPAVHDGRIRQETLHFDTPKGMTGLVFNTRRPIFADVRTREALGLLFDFEWVNRNLFHGVYRRAGSFFSDSDLSALGVPSDAREKGLLAAFPGAVREDILAGTWKPSETDGSGRDREQARRALELLMAAGYRLREGVLRNAKDEPFAFEITVTSRPQERLALNYAQSLSRLGIAVSVRLIDDVQYWRRLSAFDFDMIQWTWPASASPGNEQIGRWGSANAARNGALNYAGVKSPAVDAVLQALLGAREREDFVAAVRALDRLLISGFYVVPLYYLPDTWIALARGVVLAGRQPAYFLSNELLARLPAATPAN
;
A
#
# COMPACT_ATOMS: atom_id res chain seq x y z
N MET A 1 18.55 -60.15 7.38
CA MET A 1 18.22 -61.02 8.51
C MET A 1 16.80 -60.69 8.84
N GLU A 2 16.06 -61.54 8.40
CA GLU A 2 15.05 -62.50 8.89
C GLU A 2 13.73 -61.81 9.21
N PHE A 3 12.73 -62.04 8.41
CA PHE A 3 11.77 -63.17 8.20
C PHE A 3 10.84 -63.41 9.40
N LEU A 4 9.54 -63.28 9.16
CA LEU A 4 8.51 -64.34 9.25
C LEU A 4 7.12 -63.70 9.28
N ARG A 5 6.30 -63.82 8.27
CA ARG A 5 5.35 -64.88 7.85
C ARG A 5 4.01 -64.85 8.58
N LEU A 6 3.02 -64.68 7.73
CA LEU A 6 1.56 -64.96 7.90
C LEU A 6 1.30 -66.42 8.32
N PRO A 7 0.08 -66.73 8.81
CA PRO A 7 -0.65 -67.73 8.04
C PRO A 7 -2.11 -67.41 7.71
N GLN A 8 -2.52 -68.04 6.61
CA GLN A 8 -3.85 -68.24 6.09
C GLN A 8 -4.65 -69.26 6.90
N ALA A 9 -6.04 -69.22 6.85
CA ALA A 9 -6.88 -70.19 6.19
C ALA A 9 -8.32 -70.20 6.72
N MET A 10 -9.23 -69.99 5.80
CA MET A 10 -10.40 -70.74 5.39
C MET A 10 -11.47 -71.19 6.41
N SER A 11 -12.75 -70.87 6.17
CA SER A 11 -13.69 -71.91 5.73
C SER A 11 -15.07 -71.33 5.30
N ARG A 12 -15.63 -71.97 4.26
CA ARG A 12 -16.95 -71.73 3.61
C ARG A 12 -18.10 -72.39 4.37
N ARG A 13 -19.30 -71.80 4.20
CA ARG A 13 -20.67 -72.35 4.03
C ARG A 13 -21.63 -71.27 4.55
N GLY A 14 -22.64 -70.80 3.89
CA GLY A 14 -23.47 -71.25 2.80
C GLY A 14 -24.89 -70.76 3.09
N VAL A 15 -25.65 -70.42 2.02
CA VAL A 15 -27.12 -70.48 1.95
C VAL A 15 -27.92 -69.14 1.89
N ASN A 16 -28.32 -68.85 0.67
CA ASN A 16 -29.64 -68.39 0.13
C ASN A 16 -30.23 -67.02 0.50
N LEU A 17 -30.25 -66.16 -0.50
CA LEU A 17 -31.40 -65.82 -1.40
C LEU A 17 -32.59 -65.14 -0.74
N LEU A 18 -32.66 -63.83 -0.87
CA LEU A 18 -33.90 -63.10 -1.11
C LEU A 18 -33.62 -61.86 -1.93
N LEU A 19 -34.06 -61.89 -3.21
CA LEU A 19 -34.10 -60.77 -4.12
C LEU A 19 -35.13 -59.75 -3.59
N ALA A 20 -34.65 -58.55 -3.28
CA ALA A 20 -35.49 -57.35 -3.24
C ALA A 20 -34.86 -56.33 -4.20
N LEU A 21 -35.52 -56.15 -5.35
CA LEU A 21 -35.30 -55.06 -6.27
C LEU A 21 -35.60 -53.72 -5.57
N ALA A 22 -34.58 -52.95 -5.28
CA ALA A 22 -34.70 -51.51 -5.02
C ALA A 22 -34.14 -50.78 -6.24
N PRO A 23 -34.81 -49.77 -6.79
CA PRO A 23 -34.28 -49.02 -7.92
C PRO A 23 -33.05 -48.23 -7.48
N LEU A 24 -31.93 -48.39 -8.20
CA LEU A 24 -30.81 -47.46 -8.16
C LEU A 24 -31.33 -46.08 -8.61
N ALA A 25 -31.71 -45.26 -7.67
CA ALA A 25 -31.76 -43.83 -7.86
C ALA A 25 -30.29 -43.36 -7.91
N THR A 26 -29.75 -43.28 -9.11
CA THR A 26 -28.57 -42.50 -9.40
C THR A 26 -28.84 -41.07 -8.94
N LEU A 27 -28.38 -40.71 -7.75
CA LEU A 27 -28.18 -39.34 -7.34
C LEU A 27 -27.11 -38.76 -8.28
N ALA A 28 -27.54 -38.31 -9.46
CA ALA A 28 -26.89 -37.24 -10.17
C ALA A 28 -26.96 -36.05 -9.21
N ARG A 29 -25.94 -35.89 -8.37
CA ARG A 29 -25.61 -34.57 -7.80
C ARG A 29 -25.30 -33.70 -9.00
N GLY A 30 -26.33 -33.06 -9.55
CA GLY A 30 -26.17 -31.92 -10.39
C GLY A 30 -25.30 -30.95 -9.63
N SER A 31 -24.18 -30.58 -10.23
CA SER A 31 -23.48 -29.38 -9.84
C SER A 31 -24.52 -28.26 -9.92
N ALA A 32 -25.11 -27.90 -8.78
CA ALA A 32 -25.87 -26.68 -8.68
C ALA A 32 -24.92 -25.57 -9.13
N ALA A 33 -25.31 -24.87 -10.15
CA ALA A 33 -24.60 -23.68 -10.59
C ALA A 33 -24.44 -22.77 -9.36
N LEU A 34 -23.22 -22.46 -9.00
CA LEU A 34 -22.81 -21.71 -7.81
C LEU A 34 -23.36 -20.27 -7.74
N ALA A 35 -24.34 -19.93 -8.57
CA ALA A 35 -24.63 -18.56 -8.92
C ALA A 35 -26.06 -18.06 -8.67
N ASP A 36 -26.88 -18.77 -7.95
CA ASP A 36 -28.24 -18.26 -7.65
C ASP A 36 -28.33 -17.51 -6.31
N SER A 37 -27.23 -17.34 -5.56
CA SER A 37 -27.27 -16.85 -4.18
C SER A 37 -26.92 -15.37 -3.96
N ALA A 38 -26.13 -14.73 -4.83
CA ALA A 38 -25.76 -13.32 -4.67
C ALA A 38 -26.13 -12.50 -5.92
N PRO A 39 -26.84 -11.36 -5.77
CA PRO A 39 -27.19 -10.50 -6.89
C PRO A 39 -25.94 -9.84 -7.49
N LEU A 40 -25.93 -9.66 -8.82
CA LEU A 40 -24.93 -8.86 -9.49
C LEU A 40 -25.06 -7.40 -9.07
N THR A 41 -23.96 -6.82 -8.64
CA THR A 41 -23.83 -5.42 -8.27
C THR A 41 -22.84 -4.70 -9.20
N HIS A 42 -22.91 -3.37 -9.27
CA HIS A 42 -22.00 -2.56 -10.10
C HIS A 42 -20.64 -2.34 -9.44
N ALA A 43 -20.48 -2.69 -8.17
CA ALA A 43 -19.26 -2.48 -7.38
C ALA A 43 -19.18 -3.39 -6.18
N ILE A 44 -17.99 -3.56 -5.62
CA ILE A 44 -17.75 -4.17 -4.30
C ILE A 44 -16.87 -3.27 -3.44
N ALA A 45 -17.14 -3.28 -2.13
CA ALA A 45 -16.33 -2.57 -1.13
C ALA A 45 -15.67 -3.57 -0.15
N MET A 46 -14.49 -3.24 0.36
CA MET A 46 -13.87 -4.01 1.43
C MET A 46 -14.66 -3.91 2.74
N HIS A 47 -15.23 -2.76 3.00
CA HIS A 47 -16.09 -2.43 4.14
C HIS A 47 -17.05 -1.31 3.74
N GLY A 48 -18.21 -1.25 4.36
CA GLY A 48 -19.28 -0.29 4.03
C GLY A 48 -19.89 -0.54 2.66
N GLN A 49 -20.52 0.49 2.10
CA GLN A 49 -21.21 0.45 0.81
C GLN A 49 -20.50 1.33 -0.22
N PRO A 50 -20.56 1.00 -1.53
CA PRO A 50 -20.06 1.88 -2.58
C PRO A 50 -20.74 3.26 -2.55
N ALA A 51 -19.94 4.33 -2.66
CA ALA A 51 -20.46 5.70 -2.62
C ALA A 51 -21.19 6.11 -3.91
N LEU A 52 -20.75 5.61 -5.07
CA LEU A 52 -21.41 5.90 -6.33
C LEU A 52 -22.61 4.96 -6.55
N PRO A 53 -23.80 5.49 -6.83
CA PRO A 53 -24.98 4.66 -7.07
C PRO A 53 -24.90 3.93 -8.42
N PRO A 54 -25.67 2.84 -8.62
CA PRO A 54 -25.85 2.26 -9.95
C PRO A 54 -26.30 3.30 -10.97
N GLY A 55 -25.71 3.28 -12.17
CA GLY A 55 -26.06 4.21 -13.25
C GLY A 55 -25.43 5.61 -13.14
N PHE A 56 -24.43 5.83 -12.27
CA PHE A 56 -23.63 7.06 -12.30
C PHE A 56 -23.06 7.30 -13.70
N THR A 57 -22.88 8.55 -14.09
CA THR A 57 -22.54 8.93 -15.47
C THR A 57 -21.06 9.20 -15.73
N HIS A 58 -20.30 9.55 -14.69
CA HIS A 58 -18.85 9.77 -14.70
C HIS A 58 -18.34 9.81 -13.26
N LEU A 59 -17.03 9.68 -13.10
CA LEU A 59 -16.39 9.84 -11.79
C LEU A 59 -16.49 11.30 -11.33
N PRO A 60 -16.81 11.58 -10.05
CA PRO A 60 -17.06 12.95 -9.57
C PRO A 60 -15.89 13.92 -9.74
N TYR A 61 -14.67 13.39 -9.86
CA TYR A 61 -13.46 14.18 -10.07
C TYR A 61 -13.08 14.36 -11.54
N ALA A 62 -13.74 13.68 -12.49
CA ALA A 62 -13.48 13.81 -13.92
C ALA A 62 -14.40 14.86 -14.56
N ASP A 63 -13.88 15.63 -15.50
CA ASP A 63 -14.69 16.55 -16.31
C ASP A 63 -14.85 16.01 -17.74
N PRO A 64 -16.05 15.50 -18.11
CA PRO A 64 -16.32 15.01 -19.46
C PRO A 64 -16.17 16.04 -20.58
N LYS A 65 -16.11 17.33 -20.25
CA LYS A 65 -15.95 18.43 -21.22
C LYS A 65 -14.49 18.74 -21.51
N THR A 66 -13.55 18.13 -20.79
CA THR A 66 -12.13 18.36 -21.02
C THR A 66 -11.74 17.96 -22.44
N PRO A 67 -11.15 18.87 -23.23
CA PRO A 67 -10.77 18.56 -24.60
C PRO A 67 -9.67 17.49 -24.64
N LYS A 68 -9.84 16.57 -25.56
CA LYS A 68 -8.82 15.56 -25.84
C LYS A 68 -7.79 16.12 -26.80
N GLY A 69 -6.51 15.82 -26.60
CA GLY A 69 -5.45 16.25 -27.47
C GLY A 69 -4.09 16.41 -26.81
N GLY A 70 -3.08 16.72 -27.61
CA GLY A 70 -1.74 17.04 -27.18
C GLY A 70 -0.93 15.84 -26.69
N ARG A 71 0.29 16.16 -26.23
CA ARG A 71 1.24 15.18 -25.67
C ARG A 71 1.58 15.56 -24.24
N LEU A 72 1.56 14.58 -23.35
CA LEU A 72 2.13 14.66 -22.00
C LEU A 72 3.47 13.95 -21.99
N VAL A 73 4.48 14.60 -21.44
CA VAL A 73 5.81 13.99 -21.19
C VAL A 73 6.00 13.83 -19.69
N MET A 74 6.29 12.61 -19.27
CA MET A 74 6.52 12.22 -17.87
C MET A 74 7.98 11.87 -17.66
N GLY A 75 8.63 12.47 -16.67
CA GLY A 75 10.00 12.13 -16.28
C GLY A 75 10.00 11.04 -15.21
N ILE A 76 10.79 9.99 -15.41
CA ILE A 76 10.96 8.88 -14.46
C ILE A 76 12.44 8.72 -14.12
N GLN A 77 12.74 8.54 -12.83
CA GLN A 77 14.09 8.16 -12.41
C GLN A 77 14.32 6.67 -12.60
N GLY A 78 15.46 6.28 -13.12
CA GLY A 78 15.87 4.89 -13.31
C GLY A 78 15.92 4.49 -14.78
N THR A 79 15.64 3.23 -15.06
CA THR A 79 15.67 2.61 -16.38
C THR A 79 14.64 1.48 -16.45
N PHE A 80 14.48 0.86 -17.62
CA PHE A 80 13.65 -0.34 -17.77
C PHE A 80 14.26 -1.30 -18.80
N ASP A 81 14.02 -2.60 -18.60
CA ASP A 81 14.47 -3.70 -19.45
C ASP A 81 13.34 -4.69 -19.80
N SER A 82 12.11 -4.32 -19.44
CA SER A 82 10.90 -5.10 -19.73
C SER A 82 9.68 -4.18 -19.84
N LEU A 83 8.60 -4.68 -20.44
CA LEU A 83 7.27 -4.05 -20.45
C LEU A 83 6.26 -4.78 -19.58
N ASN A 84 6.64 -5.86 -18.89
CA ASN A 84 5.76 -6.60 -17.99
C ASN A 84 6.16 -6.39 -16.52
N PRO A 85 5.50 -5.48 -15.77
CA PRO A 85 5.82 -5.22 -14.37
C PRO A 85 5.21 -6.24 -13.40
N LEU A 86 4.46 -7.23 -13.87
CA LEU A 86 3.72 -8.18 -13.02
C LEU A 86 4.54 -9.41 -12.65
N VAL A 87 5.68 -9.62 -13.34
CA VAL A 87 6.61 -10.74 -13.11
C VAL A 87 7.81 -10.31 -12.25
N VAL A 88 8.58 -11.30 -11.79
CA VAL A 88 9.73 -11.04 -10.90
C VAL A 88 10.94 -10.52 -11.66
N LEU A 89 11.15 -11.00 -12.89
CA LEU A 89 12.31 -10.63 -13.70
C LEU A 89 12.11 -9.30 -14.40
N GLY A 90 13.16 -8.50 -14.39
CA GLY A 90 13.22 -7.20 -15.06
C GLY A 90 12.61 -6.05 -14.30
N VAL A 91 12.88 -4.84 -14.81
CA VAL A 91 12.31 -3.57 -14.37
C VAL A 91 11.42 -3.06 -15.48
N ALA A 92 10.15 -2.84 -15.20
CA ALA A 92 9.18 -2.39 -16.20
C ALA A 92 8.36 -1.21 -15.69
N PRO A 93 8.00 -0.25 -16.58
CA PRO A 93 7.17 0.89 -16.19
C PRO A 93 5.73 0.46 -15.89
N ASP A 94 5.14 1.00 -14.84
CA ASP A 94 3.74 0.77 -14.46
C ASP A 94 2.74 1.36 -15.47
N ALA A 95 3.22 2.15 -16.42
CA ALA A 95 2.39 2.75 -17.47
C ALA A 95 1.68 1.69 -18.35
N VAL A 96 2.30 0.54 -18.58
CA VAL A 96 1.73 -0.50 -19.47
C VAL A 96 0.45 -1.10 -18.87
N PRO A 97 0.43 -1.68 -17.65
CA PRO A 97 -0.81 -2.19 -17.07
C PRO A 97 -1.83 -1.09 -16.78
N LYS A 98 -1.37 0.14 -16.57
CA LYS A 98 -2.25 1.27 -16.24
C LYS A 98 -3.03 1.81 -17.45
N TYR A 99 -2.41 1.87 -18.63
CA TYR A 99 -2.98 2.52 -19.80
C TYR A 99 -3.28 1.59 -20.96
N VAL A 100 -2.54 0.48 -21.07
CA VAL A 100 -2.67 -0.47 -22.18
C VAL A 100 -3.61 -1.60 -21.84
N GLN A 101 -3.63 -2.01 -20.56
CA GLN A 101 -4.48 -3.09 -20.07
C GLN A 101 -5.62 -2.53 -19.22
N GLN A 102 -6.65 -3.32 -19.04
CA GLN A 102 -7.72 -3.04 -18.09
C GLN A 102 -7.92 -4.25 -17.17
N SER A 103 -8.48 -3.97 -16.00
CA SER A 103 -8.89 -4.96 -15.02
C SER A 103 -10.41 -5.15 -15.02
N LEU A 104 -10.89 -6.19 -14.36
CA LEU A 104 -12.33 -6.43 -14.21
C LEU A 104 -13.01 -5.27 -13.47
N LEU A 105 -12.33 -4.76 -12.43
CA LEU A 105 -12.83 -3.65 -11.61
C LEU A 105 -11.85 -2.48 -11.64
N TYR A 106 -12.37 -1.27 -11.51
CA TYR A 106 -11.63 -0.01 -11.43
C TYR A 106 -11.76 0.59 -10.03
N ARG A 107 -10.64 1.05 -9.46
CA ARG A 107 -10.61 1.73 -8.15
C ARG A 107 -10.75 3.23 -8.33
N SER A 108 -11.74 3.82 -7.65
CA SER A 108 -11.89 5.28 -7.62
C SER A 108 -10.82 5.94 -6.76
N ALA A 109 -10.32 7.11 -7.20
CA ALA A 109 -9.40 7.92 -6.41
C ALA A 109 -10.09 8.70 -5.27
N ASP A 110 -11.41 8.72 -5.24
CA ASP A 110 -12.21 9.24 -4.13
C ASP A 110 -12.60 8.15 -3.11
N GLU A 111 -12.43 6.87 -3.47
CA GLU A 111 -12.90 5.75 -2.65
C GLU A 111 -12.00 4.52 -2.84
N PRO A 112 -10.78 4.54 -2.26
CA PRO A 112 -9.75 3.54 -2.57
C PRO A 112 -10.02 2.14 -2.00
N PHE A 113 -11.03 1.97 -1.16
CA PHE A 113 -11.48 0.68 -0.59
C PHE A 113 -12.66 0.06 -1.34
N THR A 114 -13.12 0.70 -2.41
CA THR A 114 -14.20 0.23 -3.31
C THR A 114 -13.68 0.09 -4.73
N ALA A 115 -14.19 -0.88 -5.47
CA ALA A 115 -13.90 -1.06 -6.87
C ALA A 115 -15.19 -1.27 -7.67
N TYR A 116 -15.29 -0.59 -8.80
CA TYR A 116 -16.44 -0.51 -9.70
C TYR A 116 -16.19 -1.32 -10.96
N GLY A 117 -17.23 -1.90 -11.52
CA GLY A 117 -17.14 -2.72 -12.73
C GLY A 117 -16.62 -1.93 -13.93
N LEU A 118 -15.55 -2.43 -14.58
CA LEU A 118 -14.94 -1.88 -15.79
C LEU A 118 -15.03 -2.90 -16.93
N LEU A 119 -14.11 -3.89 -17.03
CA LEU A 119 -14.31 -5.02 -17.94
C LEU A 119 -15.47 -5.90 -17.50
N ALA A 120 -15.78 -5.92 -16.21
CA ALA A 120 -16.97 -6.56 -15.69
C ALA A 120 -18.14 -5.57 -15.67
N SER A 121 -19.26 -5.92 -16.27
CA SER A 121 -20.53 -5.20 -16.15
C SER A 121 -21.20 -5.40 -14.79
N GLY A 122 -20.81 -6.45 -14.07
CA GLY A 122 -21.31 -6.76 -12.74
C GLY A 122 -20.40 -7.72 -11.99
N VAL A 123 -20.51 -7.66 -10.67
CA VAL A 123 -19.80 -8.52 -9.73
C VAL A 123 -20.78 -9.05 -8.68
N ALA A 124 -20.69 -10.33 -8.35
CA ALA A 124 -21.42 -10.96 -7.26
C ALA A 124 -20.42 -11.50 -6.23
N LEU A 125 -20.62 -11.15 -4.97
CA LEU A 125 -19.85 -11.67 -3.85
C LEU A 125 -20.86 -12.15 -2.79
N ASP A 126 -20.76 -13.40 -2.38
CA ASP A 126 -21.65 -13.95 -1.35
C ASP A 126 -21.38 -13.33 0.03
N ALA A 127 -22.35 -13.44 0.94
CA ALA A 127 -22.25 -12.85 2.27
C ALA A 127 -21.08 -13.41 3.10
N ASP A 128 -20.69 -14.66 2.87
CA ASP A 128 -19.57 -15.31 3.55
C ASP A 128 -18.22 -15.05 2.86
N ARG A 129 -18.24 -14.37 1.72
CA ARG A 129 -17.05 -14.06 0.89
C ARG A 129 -16.28 -15.30 0.45
N LYS A 130 -16.99 -16.39 0.20
CA LYS A 130 -16.44 -17.65 -0.31
C LYS A 130 -16.58 -17.80 -1.80
N GLU A 131 -17.56 -17.11 -2.39
CA GLU A 131 -17.88 -17.18 -3.80
C GLU A 131 -17.87 -15.79 -4.42
N LEU A 132 -17.11 -15.64 -5.51
CA LEU A 132 -16.98 -14.40 -6.26
C LEU A 132 -17.23 -14.68 -7.72
N ALA A 133 -18.14 -13.93 -8.35
CA ALA A 133 -18.40 -14.05 -9.77
C ALA A 133 -18.33 -12.68 -10.46
N PHE A 134 -17.88 -12.67 -11.71
CA PHE A 134 -17.89 -11.50 -12.58
C PHE A 134 -18.65 -11.81 -13.86
N GLU A 135 -19.47 -10.87 -14.30
CA GLU A 135 -20.06 -10.87 -15.63
C GLU A 135 -19.32 -9.88 -16.51
N ILE A 136 -18.71 -10.33 -17.60
CA ILE A 136 -17.90 -9.50 -18.49
C ILE A 136 -18.82 -8.68 -19.39
N ASP A 137 -18.53 -7.38 -19.56
CA ASP A 137 -19.28 -6.46 -20.43
C ASP A 137 -19.23 -6.96 -21.89
N GLU A 138 -20.37 -7.07 -22.53
CA GLU A 138 -20.47 -7.54 -23.91
C GLU A 138 -19.75 -6.65 -24.93
N ARG A 139 -19.51 -5.39 -24.57
CA ARG A 139 -18.76 -4.42 -25.38
C ARG A 139 -17.26 -4.54 -25.24
N ALA A 140 -16.78 -5.20 -24.14
CA ALA A 140 -15.36 -5.27 -23.83
C ALA A 140 -14.55 -5.94 -24.96
N ARG A 141 -13.55 -5.23 -25.49
CA ARG A 141 -12.73 -5.67 -26.62
C ARG A 141 -11.24 -5.37 -26.39
N PHE A 142 -10.41 -6.26 -26.86
CA PHE A 142 -8.99 -5.97 -27.03
C PHE A 142 -8.74 -5.03 -28.23
N SER A 143 -7.51 -4.55 -28.35
CA SER A 143 -7.12 -3.61 -29.41
C SER A 143 -7.12 -4.21 -30.82
N ASP A 144 -7.24 -5.52 -30.96
CA ASP A 144 -7.43 -6.22 -32.23
C ASP A 144 -8.93 -6.46 -32.58
N GLY A 145 -9.83 -5.94 -31.76
CA GLY A 145 -11.28 -6.05 -31.92
C GLY A 145 -11.90 -7.34 -31.36
N ARG A 146 -11.09 -8.32 -30.92
CA ARG A 146 -11.62 -9.55 -30.31
C ARG A 146 -12.26 -9.27 -28.95
N PRO A 147 -13.36 -9.97 -28.60
CA PRO A 147 -14.00 -9.81 -27.29
C PRO A 147 -13.08 -10.28 -26.17
N VAL A 148 -13.18 -9.61 -25.03
CA VAL A 148 -12.64 -10.10 -23.76
C VAL A 148 -13.55 -11.19 -23.23
N THR A 149 -13.01 -12.33 -22.81
CA THR A 149 -13.78 -13.50 -22.39
C THR A 149 -13.37 -14.01 -21.00
N ALA A 150 -14.19 -14.87 -20.42
CA ALA A 150 -13.86 -15.54 -19.17
C ALA A 150 -12.58 -16.39 -19.26
N GLU A 151 -12.25 -16.92 -20.46
CA GLU A 151 -11.01 -17.67 -20.69
C GLU A 151 -9.77 -16.77 -20.58
N ASP A 152 -9.84 -15.50 -20.99
CA ASP A 152 -8.75 -14.52 -20.81
C ASP A 152 -8.53 -14.22 -19.34
N VAL A 153 -9.60 -14.15 -18.56
CA VAL A 153 -9.54 -13.94 -17.11
C VAL A 153 -8.89 -15.14 -16.41
N ILE A 154 -9.34 -16.36 -16.72
CA ILE A 154 -8.75 -17.59 -16.16
C ILE A 154 -7.27 -17.71 -16.57
N PHE A 155 -6.95 -17.47 -17.83
CA PHE A 155 -5.57 -17.48 -18.30
C PHE A 155 -4.70 -16.50 -17.51
N THR A 156 -5.17 -15.27 -17.33
CA THR A 156 -4.45 -14.24 -16.56
C THR A 156 -4.24 -14.67 -15.11
N PHE A 157 -5.30 -15.17 -14.47
CA PHE A 157 -5.27 -15.67 -13.11
C PHE A 157 -4.21 -16.77 -12.94
N GLU A 158 -4.20 -17.78 -13.81
CA GLU A 158 -3.25 -18.88 -13.74
C GLU A 158 -1.81 -18.41 -13.98
N MET A 159 -1.60 -17.48 -14.92
CA MET A 159 -0.27 -16.90 -15.18
C MET A 159 0.25 -16.13 -13.96
N LEU A 160 -0.57 -15.29 -13.35
CA LEU A 160 -0.15 -14.52 -12.18
C LEU A 160 0.03 -15.38 -10.92
N LYS A 161 -0.81 -16.42 -10.76
CA LYS A 161 -0.67 -17.41 -9.69
C LYS A 161 0.63 -18.22 -9.81
N ALA A 162 1.02 -18.59 -11.01
CA ALA A 162 2.21 -19.40 -11.27
C ALA A 162 3.50 -18.55 -11.38
N LYS A 163 3.48 -17.48 -12.16
CA LYS A 163 4.66 -16.71 -12.60
C LYS A 163 4.68 -15.25 -12.12
N GLY A 164 3.62 -14.77 -11.50
CA GLY A 164 3.52 -13.40 -11.00
C GLY A 164 4.47 -13.10 -9.83
N LYS A 165 4.56 -11.83 -9.44
CA LYS A 165 5.29 -11.40 -8.25
C LYS A 165 4.81 -12.13 -6.99
N PRO A 166 5.63 -12.24 -5.93
CA PRO A 166 5.27 -12.97 -4.69
C PRO A 166 3.90 -12.58 -4.12
N PHE A 167 3.52 -11.31 -4.20
CA PHE A 167 2.20 -10.84 -3.79
C PHE A 167 1.06 -11.53 -4.55
N HIS A 168 1.14 -11.59 -5.89
CA HIS A 168 0.13 -12.28 -6.72
C HIS A 168 0.06 -13.76 -6.39
N ARG A 169 1.20 -14.44 -6.34
CA ARG A 169 1.26 -15.88 -6.02
C ARG A 169 0.66 -16.19 -4.65
N SER A 170 0.99 -15.38 -3.65
CA SER A 170 0.48 -15.56 -2.28
C SER A 170 -1.02 -15.28 -2.17
N SER A 171 -1.50 -14.19 -2.80
CA SER A 171 -2.91 -13.82 -2.74
C SER A 171 -3.78 -14.77 -3.56
N LEU A 172 -3.42 -14.99 -4.83
CA LEU A 172 -4.19 -15.84 -5.74
C LEU A 172 -4.10 -17.34 -5.39
N GLY A 173 -3.05 -17.75 -4.70
CA GLY A 173 -2.90 -19.11 -4.15
C GLY A 173 -4.00 -19.51 -3.14
N ARG A 174 -4.74 -18.54 -2.59
CA ARG A 174 -5.87 -18.77 -1.68
C ARG A 174 -7.16 -19.14 -2.40
N VAL A 175 -7.24 -18.92 -3.71
CA VAL A 175 -8.36 -19.35 -4.54
C VAL A 175 -8.29 -20.86 -4.73
N THR A 176 -9.36 -21.56 -4.35
CA THR A 176 -9.43 -23.02 -4.39
C THR A 176 -9.91 -23.55 -5.75
N LYS A 177 -10.76 -22.78 -6.45
CA LYS A 177 -11.26 -23.14 -7.76
C LYS A 177 -11.60 -21.91 -8.58
N VAL A 178 -11.41 -22.00 -9.89
CA VAL A 178 -11.88 -21.02 -10.88
C VAL A 178 -12.61 -21.75 -12.01
N SER A 179 -13.71 -21.21 -12.51
CA SER A 179 -14.51 -21.78 -13.59
C SER A 179 -15.12 -20.70 -14.48
N ALA A 180 -15.42 -21.07 -15.73
CA ALA A 180 -16.13 -20.25 -16.69
C ALA A 180 -17.40 -20.97 -17.15
N PRO A 181 -18.55 -20.79 -16.48
CA PRO A 181 -19.81 -21.43 -16.87
C PRO A 181 -20.34 -20.88 -18.20
N SER A 182 -19.92 -19.69 -18.61
CA SER A 182 -20.21 -19.11 -19.92
C SER A 182 -19.02 -18.28 -20.43
N PRO A 183 -18.98 -17.90 -21.71
CA PRO A 183 -17.90 -17.06 -22.26
C PRO A 183 -17.76 -15.68 -21.56
N ARG A 184 -18.81 -15.21 -20.88
CA ARG A 184 -18.80 -13.90 -20.19
C ARG A 184 -18.87 -14.00 -18.67
N ARG A 185 -18.97 -15.21 -18.11
CA ARG A 185 -19.06 -15.40 -16.66
C ARG A 185 -17.85 -16.18 -16.16
N VAL A 186 -17.16 -15.62 -15.16
CA VAL A 186 -16.08 -16.29 -14.44
C VAL A 186 -16.40 -16.33 -12.95
N GLU A 187 -16.15 -17.47 -12.32
CA GLU A 187 -16.47 -17.76 -10.93
C GLU A 187 -15.23 -18.25 -10.18
N PHE A 188 -15.06 -17.77 -8.94
CA PHE A 188 -13.94 -18.09 -8.07
C PHE A 188 -14.46 -18.58 -6.72
N GLU A 189 -13.91 -19.69 -6.21
CA GLU A 189 -14.08 -20.13 -4.84
C GLU A 189 -12.89 -19.63 -4.00
N LEU A 190 -13.17 -18.82 -2.96
CA LEU A 190 -12.17 -18.04 -2.21
C LEU A 190 -11.70 -18.71 -0.90
N GLY A 191 -11.90 -20.02 -0.77
CA GLY A 191 -11.54 -20.77 0.42
C GLY A 191 -12.47 -20.47 1.60
N ASP A 192 -11.90 -20.07 2.75
CA ASP A 192 -12.66 -19.83 3.99
C ASP A 192 -13.37 -18.46 4.06
N GLY A 193 -13.17 -17.60 3.07
CA GLY A 193 -13.74 -16.24 3.04
C GLY A 193 -13.10 -15.24 4.01
N SER A 194 -12.06 -15.62 4.73
CA SER A 194 -11.43 -14.78 5.76
C SER A 194 -10.65 -13.57 5.18
N ASN A 195 -10.24 -13.66 3.91
CA ASN A 195 -9.46 -12.60 3.25
C ASN A 195 -10.36 -11.61 2.51
N ARG A 196 -10.72 -10.52 3.17
CA ARG A 196 -11.58 -9.46 2.60
C ARG A 196 -10.98 -8.71 1.39
N GLU A 197 -9.65 -8.76 1.22
CA GLU A 197 -8.96 -8.08 0.11
C GLU A 197 -8.96 -8.92 -1.17
N LEU A 198 -9.08 -10.24 -1.05
CA LEU A 198 -8.94 -11.15 -2.18
C LEU A 198 -9.90 -10.86 -3.35
N PRO A 199 -11.18 -10.53 -3.13
CA PRO A 199 -12.09 -10.15 -4.21
C PRO A 199 -11.60 -8.93 -5.01
N LEU A 200 -11.06 -7.90 -4.32
CA LEU A 200 -10.53 -6.72 -4.98
C LEU A 200 -9.18 -6.99 -5.67
N VAL A 201 -8.34 -7.85 -5.10
CA VAL A 201 -7.08 -8.29 -5.73
C VAL A 201 -7.38 -9.02 -7.04
N ILE A 202 -8.36 -9.92 -7.07
CA ILE A 202 -8.80 -10.60 -8.30
C ILE A 202 -9.38 -9.59 -9.29
N GLY A 203 -10.27 -8.72 -8.83
CA GLY A 203 -10.89 -7.68 -9.67
C GLY A 203 -9.89 -6.69 -10.26
N ALA A 204 -8.75 -6.46 -9.61
CA ALA A 204 -7.70 -5.53 -10.04
C ALA A 204 -6.64 -6.18 -10.95
N MET A 205 -6.71 -7.47 -11.26
CA MET A 205 -5.77 -8.11 -12.20
C MET A 205 -5.89 -7.48 -13.59
N PRO A 206 -4.79 -6.98 -14.19
CA PRO A 206 -4.78 -6.54 -15.59
C PRO A 206 -4.98 -7.74 -16.51
N ILE A 207 -6.04 -7.76 -17.31
CA ILE A 207 -6.42 -8.92 -18.12
C ILE A 207 -5.58 -9.00 -19.42
N PHE A 208 -4.95 -10.14 -19.62
CA PHE A 208 -4.16 -10.45 -20.81
C PHE A 208 -4.98 -11.21 -21.84
N ALA A 209 -4.78 -10.87 -23.11
CA ALA A 209 -5.37 -11.62 -24.23
C ALA A 209 -4.70 -13.01 -24.35
N LYS A 210 -5.42 -14.08 -24.02
CA LYS A 210 -4.92 -15.46 -24.09
C LYS A 210 -4.35 -15.81 -25.47
N HIS A 211 -5.04 -15.38 -26.53
CA HIS A 211 -4.64 -15.67 -27.92
C HIS A 211 -3.36 -14.94 -28.39
N ALA A 212 -2.96 -13.86 -27.69
CA ALA A 212 -1.79 -13.04 -28.06
C ALA A 212 -0.64 -13.15 -27.06
N THR A 213 -0.84 -13.84 -25.93
CA THR A 213 0.13 -13.95 -24.84
C THR A 213 0.72 -15.36 -24.80
N ASN A 214 2.05 -15.47 -24.86
CA ASN A 214 2.71 -16.75 -24.74
C ASN A 214 2.86 -17.13 -23.26
N ALA A 215 2.22 -18.24 -22.87
CA ALA A 215 2.27 -18.74 -21.49
C ALA A 215 3.67 -19.19 -21.05
N GLU A 216 4.48 -19.73 -21.96
CA GLU A 216 5.81 -20.25 -21.63
C GLU A 216 6.77 -19.13 -21.25
N THR A 217 6.77 -18.04 -22.03
CA THR A 217 7.67 -16.88 -21.85
C THR A 217 7.08 -15.76 -21.00
N PHE A 218 5.88 -15.94 -20.43
CA PHE A 218 5.19 -14.90 -19.64
C PHE A 218 6.04 -14.36 -18.48
N GLY A 219 6.88 -15.21 -17.88
CA GLY A 219 7.75 -14.84 -16.75
C GLY A 219 9.08 -14.18 -17.14
N GLU A 220 9.35 -14.03 -18.44
CA GLU A 220 10.60 -13.49 -18.96
C GLU A 220 10.52 -11.98 -19.21
N THR A 221 11.68 -11.33 -19.30
CA THR A 221 11.77 -9.93 -19.74
C THR A 221 11.44 -9.82 -21.23
N SER A 222 10.67 -8.81 -21.61
CA SER A 222 10.29 -8.60 -23.00
C SER A 222 9.99 -7.14 -23.28
N PHE A 223 10.43 -6.65 -24.45
CA PHE A 223 10.00 -5.37 -25.01
C PHE A 223 8.83 -5.50 -26.00
N LYS A 224 8.32 -6.71 -26.22
CA LYS A 224 7.12 -6.90 -27.04
C LYS A 224 5.91 -6.33 -26.28
N PRO A 225 5.20 -5.34 -26.88
CA PRO A 225 4.01 -4.81 -26.26
C PRO A 225 2.92 -5.87 -26.09
N ALA A 226 2.28 -5.91 -24.92
CA ALA A 226 1.12 -6.74 -24.72
C ALA A 226 -0.08 -6.18 -25.49
N LEU A 227 -0.88 -7.06 -26.07
CA LEU A 227 -2.20 -6.71 -26.59
C LEU A 227 -3.12 -6.42 -25.41
N GLY A 228 -3.66 -5.21 -25.35
CA GLY A 228 -4.50 -4.77 -24.23
C GLY A 228 -5.88 -4.31 -24.65
N SER A 229 -6.75 -4.09 -23.69
CA SER A 229 -8.10 -3.56 -23.86
C SER A 229 -8.19 -2.07 -23.51
N GLY A 230 -7.09 -1.46 -23.05
CA GLY A 230 -7.04 -0.11 -22.51
C GLY A 230 -7.09 1.01 -23.55
N PRO A 231 -7.15 2.27 -23.07
CA PRO A 231 -7.30 3.46 -23.92
C PRO A 231 -6.05 3.80 -24.75
N TYR A 232 -4.89 3.24 -24.43
CA TYR A 232 -3.64 3.49 -25.15
C TYR A 232 -3.02 2.19 -25.67
N ALA A 233 -2.22 2.34 -26.70
CA ALA A 233 -1.32 1.31 -27.20
C ALA A 233 0.13 1.78 -27.13
N VAL A 234 1.07 0.86 -26.94
CA VAL A 234 2.50 1.17 -27.04
C VAL A 234 2.83 1.47 -28.49
N ALA A 235 3.36 2.65 -28.78
CA ALA A 235 3.69 3.13 -30.12
C ALA A 235 5.19 3.08 -30.42
N ASP A 236 6.03 3.34 -29.41
CA ASP A 236 7.49 3.27 -29.54
C ASP A 236 8.13 2.87 -28.20
N VAL A 237 9.20 2.10 -28.28
CA VAL A 237 9.99 1.66 -27.13
C VAL A 237 11.46 1.85 -27.44
N ARG A 238 12.13 2.66 -26.65
CA ARG A 238 13.58 2.76 -26.61
C ARG A 238 14.06 2.21 -25.28
N PRO A 239 14.62 0.99 -25.25
CA PRO A 239 14.99 0.30 -24.02
C PRO A 239 15.83 1.17 -23.10
N GLY A 240 15.38 1.33 -21.86
CA GLY A 240 16.05 2.14 -20.84
C GLY A 240 15.97 3.66 -21.00
N GLU A 241 15.47 4.17 -22.13
CA GLU A 241 15.45 5.59 -22.45
C GLU A 241 14.04 6.19 -22.45
N SER A 242 13.13 5.59 -23.26
CA SER A 242 11.77 6.14 -23.37
C SER A 242 10.72 5.12 -23.79
N LEU A 243 9.47 5.42 -23.41
CA LEU A 243 8.27 4.69 -23.80
C LEU A 243 7.23 5.68 -24.31
N LEU A 244 6.68 5.47 -25.50
CA LEU A 244 5.60 6.27 -26.07
C LEU A 244 4.31 5.46 -26.15
N LEU A 245 3.26 5.99 -25.53
CA LEU A 245 1.90 5.49 -25.61
C LEU A 245 1.05 6.44 -26.49
N LYS A 246 0.23 5.89 -27.41
CA LYS A 246 -0.73 6.62 -28.22
C LYS A 246 -2.15 6.24 -27.89
N ARG A 247 -3.03 7.23 -27.76
CA ARG A 247 -4.45 7.03 -27.48
C ARG A 247 -5.12 6.34 -28.67
N ARG A 248 -5.92 5.35 -28.37
CA ARG A 248 -6.70 4.59 -29.36
C ARG A 248 -7.98 5.35 -29.67
N LYS A 249 -8.35 5.41 -30.97
CA LYS A 249 -9.60 6.00 -31.44
C LYS A 249 -10.78 5.02 -31.37
N ASP A 250 -10.49 3.74 -31.29
CA ASP A 250 -11.43 2.62 -31.26
C ASP A 250 -11.55 2.01 -29.85
N PHE A 251 -11.30 2.80 -28.81
CA PHE A 251 -11.38 2.36 -27.42
C PHE A 251 -12.83 2.03 -27.05
N TRP A 252 -13.11 0.78 -26.72
CA TRP A 252 -14.46 0.26 -26.47
C TRP A 252 -15.18 0.98 -25.31
N ALA A 253 -14.44 1.47 -24.32
CA ALA A 253 -14.97 2.09 -23.11
C ALA A 253 -14.86 3.63 -23.14
N GLU A 254 -14.79 4.29 -24.30
CA GLU A 254 -14.65 5.75 -24.39
C GLU A 254 -15.77 6.49 -23.64
N ASP A 255 -17.01 5.97 -23.72
CA ASP A 255 -18.21 6.53 -23.07
C ASP A 255 -18.58 5.80 -21.77
N HIS A 256 -17.72 4.90 -21.27
CA HIS A 256 -17.99 4.21 -20.02
C HIS A 256 -17.91 5.18 -18.82
N PRO A 257 -18.81 5.10 -17.81
CA PRO A 257 -18.81 6.03 -16.67
C PRO A 257 -17.47 6.18 -15.94
N LEU A 258 -16.66 5.11 -15.89
CA LEU A 258 -15.35 5.12 -15.23
C LEU A 258 -14.23 5.74 -16.05
N THR A 259 -14.44 5.98 -17.33
CA THR A 259 -13.38 6.50 -18.23
C THR A 259 -13.73 7.85 -18.86
N ARG A 260 -15.00 8.22 -18.82
CA ARG A 260 -15.47 9.50 -19.34
C ARG A 260 -14.81 10.68 -18.62
N GLY A 261 -14.16 11.56 -19.39
CA GLY A 261 -13.41 12.71 -18.86
C GLY A 261 -11.98 12.39 -18.41
N LEU A 262 -11.55 11.13 -18.54
CA LEU A 262 -10.17 10.69 -18.32
C LEU A 262 -9.44 10.47 -19.64
N TYR A 263 -8.13 10.18 -19.58
CA TYR A 263 -7.30 9.83 -20.74
C TYR A 263 -7.32 10.87 -21.85
N ASN A 264 -7.11 12.15 -21.48
CA ASN A 264 -7.32 13.27 -22.40
C ASN A 264 -6.15 13.53 -23.36
N ALA A 265 -4.93 13.10 -23.06
CA ALA A 265 -3.77 13.27 -23.94
C ALA A 265 -3.82 12.31 -25.14
N ASP A 266 -3.47 12.77 -26.35
CA ASP A 266 -3.32 11.90 -27.53
C ASP A 266 -2.08 11.01 -27.41
N GLU A 267 -1.03 11.53 -26.77
CA GLU A 267 0.22 10.81 -26.54
C GLU A 267 0.67 11.00 -25.07
N ILE A 268 1.19 9.93 -24.49
CA ILE A 268 1.89 9.98 -23.20
C ILE A 268 3.28 9.40 -23.44
N ARG A 269 4.30 10.23 -23.21
CA ARG A 269 5.70 9.81 -23.33
C ARG A 269 6.33 9.76 -21.95
N TYR A 270 7.04 8.67 -21.67
CA TYR A 270 7.86 8.51 -20.49
C TYR A 270 9.32 8.59 -20.88
N ASP A 271 10.07 9.56 -20.30
CA ASP A 271 11.52 9.70 -20.48
C ASP A 271 12.23 9.31 -19.19
N PHE A 272 13.26 8.46 -19.30
CA PHE A 272 13.97 7.92 -18.14
C PHE A 272 15.28 8.66 -17.91
N TYR A 273 15.53 9.05 -16.64
CA TYR A 273 16.71 9.79 -16.23
C TYR A 273 17.47 9.00 -15.16
N ARG A 274 18.79 8.99 -15.26
CA ARG A 274 19.65 8.17 -14.39
C ARG A 274 19.46 8.47 -12.90
N ASP A 275 19.39 9.71 -12.54
CA ASP A 275 19.34 10.13 -11.14
C ASP A 275 18.40 11.33 -10.93
N SER A 276 18.10 11.61 -9.65
CA SER A 276 17.15 12.65 -9.24
C SER A 276 17.60 14.07 -9.62
N ASN A 277 18.92 14.33 -9.73
CA ASN A 277 19.43 15.65 -10.12
C ASN A 277 19.24 15.87 -11.62
N ALA A 278 19.64 14.87 -12.44
CA ALA A 278 19.40 14.91 -13.89
C ALA A 278 17.90 15.06 -14.19
N LEU A 279 17.04 14.34 -13.48
CA LEU A 279 15.59 14.47 -13.59
C LEU A 279 15.12 15.89 -13.23
N PHE A 280 15.64 16.50 -12.16
CA PHE A 280 15.25 17.87 -11.77
C PHE A 280 15.70 18.92 -12.77
N GLU A 281 16.96 18.85 -13.25
CA GLU A 281 17.47 19.76 -14.28
C GLU A 281 16.69 19.65 -15.60
N ALA A 282 16.32 18.43 -16.01
CA ALA A 282 15.47 18.19 -17.18
C ALA A 282 14.09 18.87 -17.04
N PHE A 283 13.49 18.83 -15.85
CA PHE A 283 12.22 19.51 -15.60
C PHE A 283 12.36 21.04 -15.74
N LYS A 284 13.36 21.63 -15.12
CA LYS A 284 13.63 23.07 -15.24
C LYS A 284 13.90 23.50 -16.70
N ALA A 285 14.51 22.62 -17.48
CA ALA A 285 14.74 22.82 -18.91
C ALA A 285 13.48 22.62 -19.78
N GLY A 286 12.35 22.18 -19.20
CA GLY A 286 11.09 21.95 -19.91
C GLY A 286 11.06 20.68 -20.76
N LEU A 287 11.89 19.68 -20.42
CA LEU A 287 11.97 18.42 -21.16
C LEU A 287 10.84 17.44 -20.80
N TYR A 288 10.15 17.64 -19.68
CA TYR A 288 8.95 16.91 -19.31
C TYR A 288 7.98 17.80 -18.51
N ASP A 289 6.74 17.37 -18.36
CA ASP A 289 5.61 18.23 -18.07
C ASP A 289 5.15 18.22 -16.60
N VAL A 290 5.37 17.11 -15.88
CA VAL A 290 4.77 16.90 -14.56
C VAL A 290 5.82 16.34 -13.62
N ARG A 291 6.04 17.01 -12.50
CA ARG A 291 6.94 16.56 -11.45
C ARG A 291 6.25 16.57 -10.09
N ILE A 292 6.24 15.41 -9.42
CA ILE A 292 5.93 15.31 -8.00
C ILE A 292 7.25 15.49 -7.25
N GLU A 293 7.31 16.49 -6.35
CA GLU A 293 8.52 16.79 -5.58
C GLU A 293 8.41 16.24 -4.15
N GLY A 294 9.43 15.53 -3.71
CA GLY A 294 9.52 15.00 -2.35
C GLY A 294 10.67 15.58 -1.53
N ASP A 295 11.51 16.45 -2.14
CA ASP A 295 12.64 17.06 -1.46
C ASP A 295 12.27 18.47 -0.97
N PRO A 296 12.22 18.71 0.37
CA PRO A 296 11.89 20.03 0.92
C PRO A 296 12.81 21.15 0.46
N THR A 297 14.11 20.88 0.36
CA THR A 297 15.08 21.89 -0.05
C THR A 297 14.85 22.29 -1.50
N ARG A 298 14.64 21.31 -2.39
CA ARG A 298 14.29 21.62 -3.78
C ARG A 298 12.99 22.41 -3.88
N TRP A 299 11.96 21.99 -3.16
CA TRP A 299 10.66 22.68 -3.20
C TRP A 299 10.77 24.12 -2.75
N MET A 300 11.50 24.38 -1.67
CA MET A 300 11.62 25.72 -1.06
C MET A 300 12.60 26.63 -1.77
N THR A 301 13.67 26.07 -2.37
CA THR A 301 14.77 26.90 -2.92
C THR A 301 15.15 26.54 -4.36
N GLY A 302 14.93 25.30 -4.80
CA GLY A 302 15.37 24.83 -6.12
C GLY A 302 14.51 25.32 -7.29
N TYR A 303 13.29 25.79 -7.01
CA TYR A 303 12.36 26.35 -8.00
C TYR A 303 12.47 27.87 -8.14
N ASP A 304 13.43 28.52 -7.52
CA ASP A 304 13.77 29.93 -7.78
C ASP A 304 14.52 30.05 -9.11
N VAL A 305 13.79 29.89 -10.20
CA VAL A 305 14.31 29.84 -11.58
C VAL A 305 13.44 30.65 -12.54
N PRO A 306 14.00 31.16 -13.66
CA PRO A 306 13.25 31.96 -14.62
C PRO A 306 11.97 31.27 -15.14
N ALA A 307 11.98 29.95 -15.27
CA ALA A 307 10.82 29.18 -15.75
C ALA A 307 9.60 29.24 -14.83
N VAL A 308 9.81 29.44 -13.52
CA VAL A 308 8.73 29.65 -12.54
C VAL A 308 8.29 31.12 -12.58
N HIS A 309 9.23 32.06 -12.64
CA HIS A 309 8.93 33.50 -12.64
C HIS A 309 8.15 33.95 -13.87
N ASP A 310 8.41 33.35 -15.04
CA ASP A 310 7.70 33.67 -16.30
C ASP A 310 6.46 32.77 -16.54
N GLY A 311 6.12 31.90 -15.58
CA GLY A 311 4.94 31.03 -15.60
C GLY A 311 5.04 29.86 -16.58
N ARG A 312 6.24 29.47 -17.04
CA ARG A 312 6.43 28.21 -17.78
C ARG A 312 6.29 26.99 -16.87
N ILE A 313 6.58 27.15 -15.59
CA ILE A 313 6.38 26.16 -14.54
C ILE A 313 5.47 26.77 -13.48
N ARG A 314 4.46 26.00 -13.05
CA ARG A 314 3.56 26.34 -11.95
C ARG A 314 3.73 25.31 -10.82
N GLN A 315 3.92 25.79 -9.61
CA GLN A 315 3.96 24.96 -8.40
C GLN A 315 2.58 24.93 -7.77
N GLU A 316 2.12 23.74 -7.38
CA GLU A 316 0.85 23.55 -6.66
C GLU A 316 1.07 22.63 -5.47
N THR A 317 0.28 22.84 -4.43
CA THR A 317 0.25 22.00 -3.22
C THR A 317 -1.11 21.34 -3.17
N LEU A 318 -1.12 20.00 -3.16
CA LEU A 318 -2.33 19.18 -3.16
C LEU A 318 -2.43 18.44 -1.83
N HIS A 319 -3.59 18.55 -1.17
CA HIS A 319 -3.88 17.79 0.03
C HIS A 319 -4.69 16.54 -0.30
N PHE A 320 -4.32 15.39 0.26
CA PHE A 320 -5.04 14.13 0.09
C PHE A 320 -5.33 13.48 1.44
N ASP A 321 -6.53 12.92 1.57
CA ASP A 321 -7.03 12.23 2.78
C ASP A 321 -6.37 10.85 3.01
N THR A 322 -5.40 10.47 2.18
CA THR A 322 -4.63 9.25 2.39
C THR A 322 -3.82 9.37 3.69
N PRO A 323 -4.00 8.41 4.61
CA PRO A 323 -3.25 8.42 5.86
C PRO A 323 -1.74 8.51 5.63
N LYS A 324 -1.07 9.36 6.42
CA LYS A 324 0.39 9.62 6.28
C LYS A 324 1.13 8.61 7.12
N GLY A 325 1.04 7.54 7.33
CA GLY A 325 1.81 6.51 8.02
C GLY A 325 2.75 7.00 9.14
N MET A 326 3.63 6.14 9.57
CA MET A 326 4.59 6.44 10.64
C MET A 326 6.03 6.36 10.10
N THR A 327 6.72 7.49 10.07
CA THR A 327 8.18 7.54 9.96
C THR A 327 8.76 7.74 11.35
N GLY A 328 9.64 6.84 11.77
CA GLY A 328 10.19 6.89 13.12
C GLY A 328 11.56 6.22 13.25
N LEU A 329 12.22 6.49 14.39
CA LEU A 329 13.33 5.67 14.86
C LEU A 329 12.72 4.52 15.66
N VAL A 330 12.85 3.30 15.13
CA VAL A 330 12.18 2.10 15.63
C VAL A 330 13.04 1.42 16.67
N PHE A 331 12.50 1.20 17.86
CA PHE A 331 13.13 0.40 18.90
C PHE A 331 12.99 -1.10 18.60
N ASN A 332 14.07 -1.83 18.66
CA ASN A 332 14.00 -3.27 18.69
C ASN A 332 13.76 -3.75 20.13
N THR A 333 12.49 -3.96 20.50
CA THR A 333 12.12 -4.36 21.87
C THR A 333 12.58 -5.77 22.27
N ARG A 334 13.23 -6.51 21.38
CA ARG A 334 13.93 -7.76 21.69
C ARG A 334 15.23 -7.50 22.45
N ARG A 335 15.76 -6.27 22.33
CA ARG A 335 16.93 -5.81 23.08
C ARG A 335 16.49 -5.42 24.50
N PRO A 336 17.09 -5.98 25.58
CA PRO A 336 16.69 -5.72 26.96
C PRO A 336 16.63 -4.23 27.33
N ILE A 337 17.51 -3.40 26.76
CA ILE A 337 17.55 -1.96 26.98
C ILE A 337 16.27 -1.24 26.55
N PHE A 338 15.50 -1.80 25.63
CA PHE A 338 14.25 -1.24 25.12
C PHE A 338 13.00 -2.03 25.59
N ALA A 339 13.13 -2.99 26.49
CA ALA A 339 12.00 -3.80 26.95
C ALA A 339 10.99 -2.96 27.75
N ASP A 340 11.47 -2.07 28.60
CA ASP A 340 10.62 -1.19 29.42
C ASP A 340 10.02 -0.05 28.60
N VAL A 341 8.70 0.10 28.66
CA VAL A 341 7.98 1.15 27.94
C VAL A 341 8.39 2.55 28.38
N ARG A 342 8.71 2.73 29.68
CA ARG A 342 9.17 4.00 30.25
C ARG A 342 10.49 4.46 29.64
N THR A 343 11.38 3.53 29.34
CA THR A 343 12.63 3.80 28.62
C THR A 343 12.35 4.31 27.22
N ARG A 344 11.44 3.68 26.49
CA ARG A 344 11.09 4.10 25.13
C ARG A 344 10.40 5.46 25.10
N GLU A 345 9.50 5.71 26.04
CA GLU A 345 8.86 7.03 26.21
C GLU A 345 9.90 8.12 26.51
N ALA A 346 10.81 7.87 27.45
CA ALA A 346 11.88 8.79 27.82
C ALA A 346 12.74 9.18 26.60
N LEU A 347 13.13 8.18 25.79
CA LEU A 347 13.90 8.43 24.58
C LEU A 347 13.11 9.25 23.56
N GLY A 348 11.80 9.05 23.47
CA GLY A 348 10.92 9.84 22.61
C GLY A 348 10.84 11.32 22.98
N LEU A 349 10.93 11.66 24.29
CA LEU A 349 10.94 13.04 24.78
C LEU A 349 12.21 13.81 24.37
N LEU A 350 13.31 13.12 24.11
CA LEU A 350 14.61 13.72 23.79
C LEU A 350 14.82 14.05 22.32
N PHE A 351 13.83 13.76 21.47
CA PHE A 351 13.86 14.14 20.06
C PHE A 351 13.22 15.52 19.88
N ASP A 352 14.05 16.53 19.60
CA ASP A 352 13.61 17.90 19.34
C ASP A 352 13.15 18.05 17.89
N PHE A 353 11.86 17.71 17.64
CA PHE A 353 11.27 17.81 16.32
C PHE A 353 11.24 19.28 15.83
N GLU A 354 10.92 20.23 16.68
CA GLU A 354 10.76 21.63 16.32
C GLU A 354 12.10 22.20 15.82
N TRP A 355 13.20 21.85 16.49
CA TRP A 355 14.54 22.22 16.04
C TRP A 355 14.90 21.56 14.70
N VAL A 356 14.68 20.24 14.60
CA VAL A 356 14.98 19.46 13.39
C VAL A 356 14.18 19.97 12.20
N ASN A 357 12.87 20.18 12.36
CA ASN A 357 11.99 20.64 11.29
C ASN A 357 12.42 22.02 10.78
N ARG A 358 12.70 22.95 11.68
CA ARG A 358 13.14 24.31 11.32
C ARG A 358 14.49 24.33 10.64
N ASN A 359 15.47 23.61 11.20
CA ASN A 359 16.89 23.77 10.79
C ASN A 359 17.33 22.80 9.68
N LEU A 360 16.65 21.65 9.55
CA LEU A 360 17.00 20.65 8.53
C LEU A 360 15.98 20.56 7.40
N PHE A 361 14.72 20.97 7.63
CA PHE A 361 13.61 20.71 6.70
C PHE A 361 12.74 21.94 6.41
N HIS A 362 13.22 23.14 6.65
CA HIS A 362 12.55 24.42 6.32
C HIS A 362 11.16 24.58 6.96
N GLY A 363 10.83 23.84 8.02
CA GLY A 363 9.54 23.92 8.71
C GLY A 363 8.36 23.26 8.02
N VAL A 364 8.59 22.48 6.95
CA VAL A 364 7.50 21.97 6.09
C VAL A 364 6.83 20.68 6.57
N TYR A 365 7.46 19.97 7.49
CA TYR A 365 6.91 18.73 8.01
C TYR A 365 5.99 18.96 9.22
N ARG A 366 5.08 18.02 9.46
CA ARG A 366 4.34 17.87 10.71
C ARG A 366 4.88 16.69 11.50
N ARG A 367 4.82 16.78 12.83
CA ARG A 367 5.25 15.68 13.69
C ARG A 367 4.28 14.51 13.57
N ALA A 368 4.79 13.30 13.36
CA ALA A 368 3.98 12.10 13.44
C ALA A 368 3.56 11.83 14.89
N GLY A 369 2.33 11.40 15.09
CA GLY A 369 1.79 11.06 16.42
C GLY A 369 0.85 9.86 16.38
N SER A 370 0.53 9.39 15.17
CA SER A 370 -0.33 8.26 14.88
C SER A 370 0.27 7.44 13.74
N PHE A 371 0.01 6.15 13.69
CA PHE A 371 0.38 5.29 12.57
C PHE A 371 -0.53 5.52 11.35
N PHE A 372 -1.59 6.32 11.52
CA PHE A 372 -2.56 6.72 10.49
C PHE A 372 -2.77 8.23 10.47
N SER A 373 -1.71 9.01 10.73
CA SER A 373 -1.74 10.46 10.82
C SER A 373 -2.48 11.11 9.65
N ASP A 374 -3.12 12.26 9.91
CA ASP A 374 -3.78 13.10 8.90
C ASP A 374 -4.95 12.39 8.19
N SER A 375 -5.72 11.58 8.92
CA SER A 375 -6.89 10.85 8.41
C SER A 375 -7.91 10.53 9.49
N ASP A 376 -9.10 10.10 9.06
CA ASP A 376 -10.17 9.62 9.93
C ASP A 376 -9.83 8.31 10.66
N LEU A 377 -8.78 7.62 10.25
CA LEU A 377 -8.27 6.41 10.90
C LEU A 377 -7.36 6.68 12.09
N SER A 378 -6.91 7.93 12.27
CA SER A 378 -6.07 8.32 13.40
C SER A 378 -6.84 8.33 14.72
N ALA A 379 -6.23 7.77 15.77
CA ALA A 379 -6.72 7.87 17.14
C ALA A 379 -6.24 9.14 17.88
N LEU A 380 -5.28 9.87 17.28
CA LEU A 380 -4.68 11.05 17.89
C LEU A 380 -5.70 12.19 18.04
N GLY A 381 -5.86 12.72 19.25
CA GLY A 381 -6.78 13.82 19.52
C GLY A 381 -8.26 13.42 19.55
N VAL A 382 -8.59 12.14 19.41
CA VAL A 382 -9.96 11.62 19.36
C VAL A 382 -10.21 10.73 20.59
N PRO A 383 -11.22 11.00 21.46
CA PRO A 383 -11.61 10.08 22.52
C PRO A 383 -12.07 8.74 21.97
N SER A 384 -11.75 7.65 22.67
CA SER A 384 -12.20 6.31 22.28
C SER A 384 -13.72 6.18 22.39
N ASP A 385 -14.35 5.65 21.35
CA ASP A 385 -15.79 5.38 21.33
C ASP A 385 -16.17 4.04 22.02
N ALA A 386 -17.45 3.69 22.00
CA ALA A 386 -17.95 2.47 22.62
C ALA A 386 -17.44 1.19 21.90
N ARG A 387 -17.27 1.23 20.56
CA ARG A 387 -16.75 0.10 19.78
C ARG A 387 -15.28 -0.15 20.09
N GLU A 388 -14.45 0.90 20.10
CA GLU A 388 -13.04 0.82 20.48
C GLU A 388 -12.87 0.27 21.91
N LYS A 389 -13.65 0.79 22.88
CA LYS A 389 -13.66 0.30 24.26
C LYS A 389 -14.07 -1.17 24.36
N GLY A 390 -15.06 -1.59 23.57
CA GLY A 390 -15.47 -2.99 23.48
C GLY A 390 -14.35 -3.92 23.02
N LEU A 391 -13.59 -3.53 21.99
CA LEU A 391 -12.44 -4.28 21.49
C LEU A 391 -11.31 -4.40 22.52
N LEU A 392 -11.13 -3.38 23.36
CA LEU A 392 -10.05 -3.30 24.36
C LEU A 392 -10.46 -3.85 25.73
N ALA A 393 -11.75 -4.14 25.97
CA ALA A 393 -12.29 -4.52 27.28
C ALA A 393 -11.63 -5.75 27.91
N ALA A 394 -11.21 -6.72 27.09
CA ALA A 394 -10.52 -7.93 27.55
C ALA A 394 -9.04 -7.68 27.93
N PHE A 395 -8.51 -6.49 27.70
CA PHE A 395 -7.10 -6.12 27.88
C PHE A 395 -6.92 -4.86 28.73
N PRO A 396 -7.36 -4.86 30.00
CA PRO A 396 -7.28 -3.68 30.85
C PRO A 396 -5.83 -3.23 31.02
N GLY A 397 -5.60 -1.91 30.86
CA GLY A 397 -4.27 -1.30 30.95
C GLY A 397 -3.38 -1.47 29.71
N ALA A 398 -3.84 -2.12 28.64
CA ALA A 398 -3.09 -2.21 27.39
C ALA A 398 -2.95 -0.85 26.67
N VAL A 399 -3.88 0.05 26.89
CA VAL A 399 -3.85 1.43 26.40
C VAL A 399 -3.88 2.37 27.61
N ARG A 400 -3.04 3.40 27.60
CA ARG A 400 -2.99 4.45 28.61
C ARG A 400 -4.26 5.28 28.61
N GLU A 401 -4.68 5.77 29.79
CA GLU A 401 -5.91 6.53 29.95
C GLU A 401 -5.94 7.84 29.15
N ASP A 402 -4.82 8.57 29.11
CA ASP A 402 -4.70 9.81 28.34
C ASP A 402 -4.82 9.57 26.81
N ILE A 403 -4.39 8.39 26.33
CA ILE A 403 -4.56 7.97 24.93
C ILE A 403 -6.00 7.54 24.66
N LEU A 404 -6.66 6.84 25.61
CA LEU A 404 -8.09 6.52 25.52
C LEU A 404 -8.95 7.78 25.51
N ALA A 405 -8.61 8.76 26.34
CA ALA A 405 -9.30 10.04 26.41
C ALA A 405 -9.01 10.96 25.21
N GLY A 406 -8.04 10.62 24.33
CA GLY A 406 -7.63 11.45 23.20
C GLY A 406 -6.88 12.72 23.60
N THR A 407 -6.39 12.80 24.84
CA THR A 407 -5.66 14.00 25.35
C THR A 407 -4.15 13.90 25.14
N TRP A 408 -3.63 12.68 24.95
CA TRP A 408 -2.23 12.48 24.66
C TRP A 408 -1.84 13.06 23.28
N LYS A 409 -0.68 13.69 23.23
CA LYS A 409 -0.02 14.12 21.98
C LYS A 409 1.50 13.92 22.12
N PRO A 410 2.23 13.77 21.00
CA PRO A 410 3.68 13.83 21.03
C PRO A 410 4.17 15.09 21.75
N SER A 411 5.26 14.96 22.51
CA SER A 411 5.80 16.11 23.24
C SER A 411 6.22 17.22 22.27
N GLU A 412 5.76 18.42 22.50
CA GLU A 412 6.29 19.62 21.88
C GLU A 412 7.54 20.05 22.64
N THR A 413 8.61 20.42 21.94
CA THR A 413 9.83 20.94 22.53
C THR A 413 9.90 22.45 22.33
N ASP A 414 10.82 23.13 23.04
CA ASP A 414 11.04 24.57 22.88
C ASP A 414 11.79 24.93 21.57
N GLY A 415 12.23 23.93 20.80
CA GLY A 415 12.95 24.08 19.55
C GLY A 415 14.36 24.65 19.70
N SER A 416 14.91 24.61 20.90
CA SER A 416 16.28 25.11 21.20
C SER A 416 17.36 24.07 20.88
N GLY A 417 17.00 22.81 20.68
CA GLY A 417 17.91 21.66 20.63
C GLY A 417 18.46 21.28 22.01
N ARG A 418 17.92 21.89 23.10
CA ARG A 418 18.40 21.68 24.48
C ARG A 418 17.28 21.83 25.52
N ASP A 419 16.09 21.37 25.19
CA ASP A 419 14.93 21.47 26.07
C ASP A 419 15.18 20.80 27.43
N ARG A 420 15.30 21.61 28.48
CA ARG A 420 15.64 21.14 29.83
C ARG A 420 14.45 20.46 30.52
N GLU A 421 13.24 20.88 30.20
CA GLU A 421 12.04 20.28 30.80
C GLU A 421 11.83 18.86 30.27
N GLN A 422 11.93 18.66 28.95
CA GLN A 422 11.85 17.32 28.36
C GLN A 422 13.00 16.43 28.83
N ALA A 423 14.21 16.98 28.97
CA ALA A 423 15.36 16.25 29.50
C ALA A 423 15.14 15.81 30.95
N ARG A 424 14.57 16.67 31.82
CA ARG A 424 14.21 16.31 33.21
C ARG A 424 13.17 15.20 33.26
N ARG A 425 12.07 15.32 32.51
CA ARG A 425 11.02 14.30 32.43
C ARG A 425 11.57 12.97 31.91
N ALA A 426 12.40 12.99 30.89
CA ALA A 426 13.07 11.79 30.36
C ALA A 426 13.93 11.12 31.44
N LEU A 427 14.73 11.89 32.19
CA LEU A 427 15.55 11.36 33.28
C LEU A 427 14.70 10.72 34.38
N GLU A 428 13.59 11.34 34.78
CA GLU A 428 12.63 10.79 35.76
C GLU A 428 12.10 9.41 35.31
N LEU A 429 11.69 9.28 34.06
CA LEU A 429 11.23 8.01 33.49
C LEU A 429 12.35 6.95 33.45
N LEU A 430 13.56 7.34 33.08
CA LEU A 430 14.72 6.44 33.08
C LEU A 430 15.09 5.99 34.49
N MET A 431 15.04 6.87 35.46
CA MET A 431 15.25 6.53 36.88
C MET A 431 14.14 5.58 37.39
N ALA A 432 12.89 5.79 37.01
CA ALA A 432 11.79 4.88 37.32
C ALA A 432 11.96 3.51 36.64
N ALA A 433 12.60 3.47 35.45
CA ALA A 433 12.96 2.23 34.76
C ALA A 433 14.21 1.54 35.32
N GLY A 434 14.82 2.08 36.42
CA GLY A 434 15.95 1.46 37.11
C GLY A 434 17.34 1.99 36.74
N TYR A 435 17.43 2.99 35.88
CA TYR A 435 18.71 3.63 35.53
C TYR A 435 19.14 4.65 36.60
N ARG A 436 20.44 4.89 36.68
CA ARG A 436 21.05 5.91 37.57
C ARG A 436 22.20 6.62 36.85
N LEU A 437 22.29 7.92 37.03
CA LEU A 437 23.39 8.73 36.51
C LEU A 437 24.58 8.61 37.48
N ARG A 438 25.72 8.12 36.98
CA ARG A 438 26.98 7.99 37.73
C ARG A 438 28.12 8.53 36.86
N GLU A 439 28.84 9.48 37.38
CA GLU A 439 30.00 10.11 36.67
C GLU A 439 29.67 10.59 35.25
N GLY A 440 28.44 11.11 35.05
CA GLY A 440 27.98 11.58 33.75
C GLY A 440 27.52 10.49 32.78
N VAL A 441 27.50 9.21 33.20
CA VAL A 441 27.05 8.08 32.41
C VAL A 441 25.78 7.48 33.03
N LEU A 442 24.77 7.27 32.22
CA LEU A 442 23.54 6.59 32.65
C LEU A 442 23.77 5.07 32.65
N ARG A 443 23.53 4.42 33.82
CA ARG A 443 23.79 3.01 34.05
C ARG A 443 22.55 2.29 34.57
N ASN A 444 22.39 1.02 34.20
CA ASN A 444 21.35 0.14 34.72
C ASN A 444 21.71 -0.41 36.12
N ALA A 445 20.85 -1.26 36.68
CA ALA A 445 21.04 -1.88 37.99
C ALA A 445 22.28 -2.79 38.10
N LYS A 446 22.81 -3.25 36.95
CA LYS A 446 24.04 -4.08 36.88
C LYS A 446 25.29 -3.23 36.65
N ASP A 447 25.18 -1.92 36.74
CA ASP A 447 26.24 -0.96 36.44
C ASP A 447 26.70 -0.93 34.98
N GLU A 448 25.93 -1.49 34.05
CA GLU A 448 26.18 -1.45 32.62
C GLU A 448 25.75 -0.08 32.05
N PRO A 449 26.57 0.55 31.19
CA PRO A 449 26.21 1.84 30.57
C PRO A 449 25.01 1.67 29.62
N PHE A 450 24.14 2.68 29.57
CA PHE A 450 23.09 2.72 28.57
C PHE A 450 23.71 3.10 27.23
N ALA A 451 23.88 2.13 26.35
CA ALA A 451 24.52 2.29 25.05
C ALA A 451 23.76 1.51 23.96
N PHE A 452 23.65 2.08 22.76
CA PHE A 452 23.05 1.42 21.60
C PHE A 452 23.50 2.02 20.27
N GLU A 453 23.21 1.33 19.16
CA GLU A 453 23.51 1.74 17.80
C GLU A 453 22.24 2.19 17.05
N ILE A 454 22.30 3.30 16.32
CA ILE A 454 21.32 3.70 15.32
C ILE A 454 21.88 3.35 13.94
N THR A 455 21.24 2.42 13.24
CA THR A 455 21.64 2.00 11.90
C THR A 455 20.84 2.77 10.84
N VAL A 456 21.51 3.36 9.86
CA VAL A 456 20.94 4.19 8.79
C VAL A 456 21.54 3.85 7.42
N THR A 457 20.87 4.23 6.32
CA THR A 457 21.29 3.90 4.95
C THR A 457 21.60 5.12 4.08
N SER A 458 21.35 6.33 4.59
CA SER A 458 21.57 7.56 3.80
C SER A 458 22.15 8.69 4.63
N ARG A 459 22.83 9.63 3.98
CA ARG A 459 23.39 10.82 4.62
C ARG A 459 22.35 11.72 5.31
N PRO A 460 21.15 11.94 4.75
CA PRO A 460 20.09 12.66 5.47
C PRO A 460 19.67 11.98 6.77
N GLN A 461 19.51 10.63 6.76
CA GLN A 461 19.21 9.86 7.96
C GLN A 461 20.35 9.93 8.99
N GLU A 462 21.60 9.81 8.54
CA GLU A 462 22.78 9.93 9.39
C GLU A 462 22.84 11.29 10.10
N ARG A 463 22.62 12.38 9.37
CA ARG A 463 22.61 13.74 9.94
C ARG A 463 21.53 13.90 11.02
N LEU A 464 20.33 13.37 10.79
CA LEU A 464 19.25 13.37 11.76
C LEU A 464 19.61 12.53 12.99
N ALA A 465 20.12 11.31 12.80
CA ALA A 465 20.49 10.40 13.87
C ALA A 465 21.65 10.95 14.72
N LEU A 466 22.65 11.64 14.13
CA LEU A 466 23.74 12.31 14.86
C LEU A 466 23.22 13.47 15.72
N ASN A 467 22.26 14.26 15.20
CA ASN A 467 21.61 15.32 15.99
C ASN A 467 20.88 14.73 17.21
N TYR A 468 20.13 13.64 17.01
CA TYR A 468 19.44 12.96 18.09
C TYR A 468 20.42 12.32 19.09
N ALA A 469 21.48 11.65 18.63
CA ALA A 469 22.54 11.10 19.47
C ALA A 469 23.19 12.17 20.36
N GLN A 470 23.38 13.39 19.84
CA GLN A 470 23.87 14.52 20.63
C GLN A 470 22.89 14.91 21.76
N SER A 471 21.60 14.87 21.53
CA SER A 471 20.60 15.12 22.58
C SER A 471 20.65 14.05 23.68
N LEU A 472 20.80 12.79 23.29
CA LEU A 472 20.90 11.64 24.21
C LEU A 472 22.19 11.65 25.04
N SER A 473 23.32 12.05 24.45
CA SER A 473 24.61 12.08 25.14
C SER A 473 24.63 13.06 26.32
N ARG A 474 23.81 14.10 26.29
CA ARG A 474 23.68 15.08 27.41
C ARG A 474 23.08 14.46 28.67
N LEU A 475 22.32 13.36 28.54
CA LEU A 475 21.82 12.58 29.66
C LEU A 475 22.72 11.37 30.00
N GLY A 476 23.92 11.30 29.43
CA GLY A 476 24.84 10.19 29.68
C GLY A 476 24.49 8.90 28.96
N ILE A 477 23.69 8.97 27.88
CA ILE A 477 23.38 7.82 27.01
C ILE A 477 24.38 7.79 25.85
N ALA A 478 25.09 6.67 25.68
CA ALA A 478 26.06 6.50 24.62
C ALA A 478 25.40 5.96 23.35
N VAL A 479 25.40 6.74 22.27
CA VAL A 479 24.79 6.33 21.00
C VAL A 479 25.83 6.39 19.88
N SER A 480 25.99 5.29 19.16
CA SER A 480 26.73 5.22 17.91
C SER A 480 25.77 5.30 16.72
N VAL A 481 26.16 6.03 15.67
CA VAL A 481 25.39 6.10 14.41
C VAL A 481 26.20 5.39 13.33
N ARG A 482 25.58 4.41 12.68
CA ARG A 482 26.24 3.59 11.68
C ARG A 482 25.53 3.68 10.33
N LEU A 483 26.20 4.30 9.37
CA LEU A 483 25.79 4.32 7.97
C LEU A 483 26.27 3.04 7.28
N ILE A 484 25.36 2.26 6.72
CA ILE A 484 25.65 1.03 5.97
C ILE A 484 24.95 1.04 4.61
N ASP A 485 25.40 0.16 3.72
CA ASP A 485 24.73 -0.04 2.41
C ASP A 485 23.40 -0.81 2.55
N ASP A 486 22.56 -0.71 1.52
CA ASP A 486 21.24 -1.32 1.52
C ASP A 486 21.27 -2.86 1.65
N VAL A 487 22.27 -3.53 1.10
CA VAL A 487 22.38 -5.01 1.17
C VAL A 487 22.64 -5.46 2.61
N GLN A 488 23.58 -4.80 3.29
CA GLN A 488 23.84 -5.06 4.72
C GLN A 488 22.61 -4.69 5.57
N TYR A 489 21.95 -3.57 5.27
CA TYR A 489 20.77 -3.13 5.98
C TYR A 489 19.65 -4.16 5.91
N TRP A 490 19.30 -4.64 4.72
CA TRP A 490 18.26 -5.66 4.55
C TRP A 490 18.61 -6.99 5.22
N ARG A 491 19.89 -7.38 5.22
CA ARG A 491 20.35 -8.58 5.93
C ARG A 491 20.13 -8.45 7.44
N ARG A 492 20.54 -7.32 8.03
CA ARG A 492 20.35 -7.05 9.47
C ARG A 492 18.86 -6.95 9.83
N LEU A 493 18.07 -6.27 9.03
CA LEU A 493 16.61 -6.19 9.20
C LEU A 493 15.95 -7.57 9.22
N SER A 494 16.28 -8.41 8.25
CA SER A 494 15.71 -9.77 8.13
C SER A 494 16.05 -10.66 9.32
N ALA A 495 17.19 -10.45 9.96
CA ALA A 495 17.63 -11.17 11.14
C ALA A 495 17.26 -10.47 12.46
N PHE A 496 16.63 -9.29 12.41
CA PHE A 496 16.40 -8.39 13.55
C PHE A 496 17.69 -8.05 14.33
N ASP A 497 18.83 -8.00 13.62
CA ASP A 497 20.14 -7.68 14.18
C ASP A 497 20.42 -6.16 14.14
N PHE A 498 19.71 -5.43 14.97
CA PHE A 498 19.87 -3.99 15.18
C PHE A 498 19.34 -3.61 16.56
N ASP A 499 19.73 -2.46 17.05
CA ASP A 499 19.17 -1.87 18.26
C ASP A 499 18.07 -0.85 17.88
N MET A 500 18.40 0.12 17.03
CA MET A 500 17.48 1.11 16.51
C MET A 500 17.71 1.36 15.01
N ILE A 501 16.63 1.55 14.26
CA ILE A 501 16.67 1.85 12.82
C ILE A 501 15.73 3.01 12.49
N GLN A 502 15.98 3.75 11.42
CA GLN A 502 14.97 4.61 10.84
C GLN A 502 14.11 3.79 9.86
N TRP A 503 12.80 3.83 10.05
CA TRP A 503 11.85 3.11 9.20
C TRP A 503 10.58 3.91 8.94
N THR A 504 9.94 3.65 7.79
CA THR A 504 8.63 4.20 7.46
C THR A 504 7.64 3.06 7.22
N TRP A 505 6.57 3.02 7.99
CA TRP A 505 5.39 2.22 7.68
C TRP A 505 4.40 3.07 6.89
N PRO A 506 4.23 2.81 5.58
CA PRO A 506 3.20 3.49 4.82
C PRO A 506 1.82 3.07 5.34
N ALA A 507 0.88 4.00 5.35
CA ALA A 507 -0.52 3.72 5.64
C ALA A 507 -1.37 3.76 4.36
N SER A 508 -2.55 3.20 4.45
CA SER A 508 -3.57 3.23 3.40
C SER A 508 -4.93 3.59 4.00
N ALA A 509 -5.87 4.02 3.18
CA ALA A 509 -7.24 4.28 3.62
C ALA A 509 -8.01 3.00 4.00
N SER A 510 -7.45 1.82 3.73
CA SER A 510 -8.00 0.52 4.15
C SER A 510 -6.87 -0.43 4.54
N PRO A 511 -6.24 -0.24 5.73
CA PRO A 511 -5.25 -1.16 6.25
C PRO A 511 -5.83 -2.57 6.41
N GLY A 512 -5.04 -3.60 6.08
CA GLY A 512 -5.51 -4.97 6.00
C GLY A 512 -4.48 -6.02 6.40
N ASN A 513 -4.29 -7.05 5.58
CA ASN A 513 -3.44 -8.21 5.88
C ASN A 513 -1.98 -7.86 6.16
N GLU A 514 -1.47 -6.76 5.61
CA GLU A 514 -0.10 -6.28 5.87
C GLU A 514 0.13 -5.93 7.34
N GLN A 515 -0.93 -5.58 8.08
CA GLN A 515 -0.84 -5.24 9.50
C GLN A 515 -0.46 -6.48 10.35
N ILE A 516 -0.89 -7.69 9.94
CA ILE A 516 -0.43 -8.94 10.59
C ILE A 516 1.09 -9.08 10.46
N GLY A 517 1.62 -8.82 9.27
CA GLY A 517 3.06 -8.89 9.02
C GLY A 517 3.87 -7.90 9.87
N ARG A 518 3.31 -6.71 10.09
CA ARG A 518 3.96 -5.60 10.80
C ARG A 518 3.88 -5.70 12.33
N TRP A 519 2.74 -6.18 12.86
CA TRP A 519 2.42 -6.05 14.29
C TRP A 519 2.07 -7.37 14.98
N GLY A 520 1.72 -8.44 14.24
CA GLY A 520 1.29 -9.71 14.82
C GLY A 520 2.41 -10.38 15.61
N SER A 521 2.07 -10.89 16.81
CA SER A 521 3.02 -11.52 17.75
C SER A 521 3.76 -12.70 17.14
N ALA A 522 3.13 -13.50 16.29
CA ALA A 522 3.74 -14.63 15.58
C ALA A 522 4.92 -14.21 14.67
N ASN A 523 4.94 -12.96 14.23
CA ASN A 523 5.98 -12.39 13.38
C ASN A 523 7.15 -11.76 14.16
N ALA A 524 7.02 -11.64 15.47
CA ALA A 524 8.02 -10.99 16.30
C ALA A 524 9.37 -11.73 16.38
N ALA A 525 9.40 -13.03 16.11
CA ALA A 525 10.64 -13.85 16.13
C ALA A 525 10.93 -14.54 14.79
N ARG A 526 10.10 -14.30 13.76
CA ARG A 526 10.25 -14.95 12.45
C ARG A 526 11.17 -14.14 11.55
N ASN A 527 12.34 -14.65 11.23
CA ASN A 527 13.27 -14.01 10.29
C ASN A 527 12.59 -13.63 8.98
N GLY A 528 12.89 -12.46 8.46
CA GLY A 528 12.30 -11.91 7.24
C GLY A 528 10.89 -11.33 7.42
N ALA A 529 10.31 -11.39 8.62
CA ALA A 529 9.04 -10.72 8.91
C ALA A 529 9.22 -9.21 9.12
N LEU A 530 8.12 -8.45 9.00
CA LEU A 530 8.14 -6.98 9.03
C LEU A 530 7.86 -6.39 10.43
N ASN A 531 7.76 -7.24 11.47
CA ASN A 531 7.56 -6.80 12.85
C ASN A 531 8.90 -6.30 13.45
N TYR A 532 9.41 -5.21 12.90
CA TYR A 532 10.73 -4.66 13.27
C TYR A 532 10.80 -4.21 14.72
N ALA A 533 9.71 -3.65 15.23
CA ALA A 533 9.65 -3.22 16.63
C ALA A 533 9.66 -4.38 17.64
N GLY A 534 9.32 -5.60 17.22
CA GLY A 534 9.23 -6.76 18.11
C GLY A 534 7.96 -6.79 18.96
N VAL A 535 6.86 -6.26 18.42
CA VAL A 535 5.55 -6.24 19.12
C VAL A 535 5.09 -7.65 19.43
N LYS A 536 4.81 -7.90 20.72
CA LYS A 536 4.20 -9.12 21.24
C LYS A 536 3.10 -8.72 22.21
N SER A 537 1.86 -8.67 21.72
CA SER A 537 0.73 -8.20 22.51
C SER A 537 -0.54 -8.95 22.12
N PRO A 538 -1.16 -9.70 23.05
CA PRO A 538 -2.45 -10.34 22.79
C PRO A 538 -3.55 -9.34 22.41
N ALA A 539 -3.50 -8.11 22.94
CA ALA A 539 -4.44 -7.06 22.59
C ALA A 539 -4.28 -6.64 21.11
N VAL A 540 -3.03 -6.48 20.63
CA VAL A 540 -2.76 -6.19 19.23
C VAL A 540 -3.24 -7.34 18.34
N ASP A 541 -2.96 -8.59 18.71
CA ASP A 541 -3.40 -9.75 17.91
C ASP A 541 -4.93 -9.82 17.81
N ALA A 542 -5.65 -9.59 18.92
CA ALA A 542 -7.12 -9.59 18.93
C ALA A 542 -7.70 -8.46 18.07
N VAL A 543 -7.15 -7.25 18.17
CA VAL A 543 -7.60 -6.10 17.38
C VAL A 543 -7.28 -6.30 15.89
N LEU A 544 -6.16 -6.94 15.53
CA LEU A 544 -5.85 -7.30 14.15
C LEU A 544 -6.90 -8.26 13.57
N GLN A 545 -7.39 -9.23 14.35
CA GLN A 545 -8.47 -10.12 13.90
C GLN A 545 -9.78 -9.36 13.70
N ALA A 546 -10.13 -8.45 14.64
CA ALA A 546 -11.32 -7.60 14.50
C ALA A 546 -11.23 -6.70 13.26
N LEU A 547 -10.07 -6.10 13.00
CA LEU A 547 -9.80 -5.28 11.82
C LEU A 547 -10.03 -6.06 10.53
N LEU A 548 -9.52 -7.28 10.43
CA LEU A 548 -9.67 -8.10 9.23
C LEU A 548 -11.08 -8.64 9.05
N GLY A 549 -11.81 -8.85 10.16
CA GLY A 549 -13.20 -9.32 10.14
C GLY A 549 -14.23 -8.21 9.93
N ALA A 550 -13.85 -6.93 10.04
CA ALA A 550 -14.77 -5.81 9.95
C ALA A 550 -15.44 -5.72 8.56
N ARG A 551 -16.76 -5.60 8.54
CA ARG A 551 -17.59 -5.45 7.33
C ARG A 551 -18.16 -4.05 7.20
N GLU A 552 -18.59 -3.47 8.33
CA GLU A 552 -19.11 -2.11 8.37
C GLU A 552 -17.96 -1.11 8.53
N ARG A 553 -18.16 0.11 8.00
CA ARG A 553 -17.14 1.18 8.05
C ARG A 553 -16.80 1.57 9.48
N GLU A 554 -17.79 1.69 10.33
CA GLU A 554 -17.65 2.09 11.73
C GLU A 554 -16.84 1.07 12.53
N ASP A 555 -17.10 -0.23 12.35
CA ASP A 555 -16.35 -1.30 13.02
C ASP A 555 -14.91 -1.36 12.52
N PHE A 556 -14.71 -1.11 11.22
CA PHE A 556 -13.38 -1.01 10.64
C PHE A 556 -12.58 0.17 11.22
N VAL A 557 -13.17 1.36 11.24
CA VAL A 557 -12.53 2.56 11.80
C VAL A 557 -12.20 2.35 13.28
N ALA A 558 -13.13 1.79 14.05
CA ALA A 558 -12.92 1.49 15.46
C ALA A 558 -11.76 0.49 15.68
N ALA A 559 -11.67 -0.55 14.86
CA ALA A 559 -10.58 -1.52 14.95
C ALA A 559 -9.23 -0.89 14.60
N VAL A 560 -9.17 -0.04 13.56
CA VAL A 560 -7.93 0.68 13.18
C VAL A 560 -7.50 1.64 14.28
N ARG A 561 -8.43 2.42 14.85
CA ARG A 561 -8.13 3.34 15.96
C ARG A 561 -7.71 2.61 17.23
N ALA A 562 -8.33 1.47 17.55
CA ALA A 562 -7.90 0.64 18.67
C ALA A 562 -6.47 0.11 18.47
N LEU A 563 -6.11 -0.33 17.24
CA LEU A 563 -4.75 -0.70 16.88
C LEU A 563 -3.78 0.47 17.05
N ASP A 564 -4.13 1.64 16.52
CA ASP A 564 -3.32 2.86 16.63
C ASP A 564 -3.04 3.23 18.09
N ARG A 565 -4.08 3.19 18.97
CA ARG A 565 -3.92 3.44 20.41
C ARG A 565 -2.97 2.45 21.08
N LEU A 566 -3.07 1.18 20.76
CA LEU A 566 -2.18 0.15 21.29
C LEU A 566 -0.72 0.39 20.86
N LEU A 567 -0.51 0.76 19.60
CA LEU A 567 0.82 1.04 19.06
C LEU A 567 1.42 2.32 19.64
N ILE A 568 0.61 3.37 19.82
CA ILE A 568 1.01 4.62 20.49
C ILE A 568 1.38 4.32 21.96
N SER A 569 0.52 3.59 22.70
CA SER A 569 0.77 3.23 24.11
C SER A 569 2.03 2.38 24.30
N GLY A 570 2.42 1.63 23.27
CA GLY A 570 3.64 0.81 23.30
C GLY A 570 4.93 1.60 23.12
N PHE A 571 4.87 2.85 22.66
CA PHE A 571 6.05 3.68 22.37
C PHE A 571 7.11 2.93 21.56
N TYR A 572 6.69 2.22 20.52
CA TYR A 572 7.58 1.37 19.72
C TYR A 572 8.55 2.15 18.83
N VAL A 573 8.33 3.45 18.70
CA VAL A 573 9.13 4.36 17.87
C VAL A 573 9.35 5.69 18.57
N VAL A 574 10.43 6.38 18.21
CA VAL A 574 10.50 7.84 18.32
C VAL A 574 9.83 8.39 17.08
N PRO A 575 8.62 8.97 17.18
CA PRO A 575 7.93 9.50 16.01
C PRO A 575 8.72 10.67 15.41
N LEU A 576 8.96 10.63 14.10
CA LEU A 576 9.66 11.69 13.41
C LEU A 576 8.66 12.66 12.78
N TYR A 577 8.38 12.52 11.49
CA TYR A 577 7.60 13.49 10.75
C TYR A 577 6.89 12.86 9.53
N TYR A 578 5.98 13.63 8.97
CA TYR A 578 5.38 13.36 7.67
C TYR A 578 5.19 14.66 6.90
N LEU A 579 5.14 14.55 5.56
CA LEU A 579 4.75 15.65 4.69
C LEU A 579 3.22 15.67 4.58
N PRO A 580 2.52 16.74 5.01
CA PRO A 580 1.05 16.77 4.99
C PRO A 580 0.50 16.79 3.57
N ASP A 581 1.19 17.46 2.66
CA ASP A 581 0.71 17.73 1.31
C ASP A 581 1.60 17.08 0.25
N THR A 582 1.07 16.93 -0.95
CA THR A 582 1.81 16.52 -2.14
C THR A 582 2.16 17.76 -2.95
N TRP A 583 3.44 17.97 -3.20
CA TRP A 583 3.93 19.05 -4.03
C TRP A 583 4.05 18.61 -5.47
N ILE A 584 3.40 19.36 -6.36
CA ILE A 584 3.43 19.10 -7.80
C ILE A 584 3.88 20.36 -8.55
N ALA A 585 4.76 20.17 -9.50
CA ALA A 585 5.15 21.21 -10.44
C ALA A 585 4.71 20.81 -11.85
N LEU A 586 4.02 21.71 -12.53
CA LEU A 586 3.38 21.50 -13.83
C LEU A 586 3.94 22.45 -14.87
N ALA A 587 4.24 21.95 -16.07
CA ALA A 587 4.56 22.79 -17.21
C ALA A 587 3.34 23.60 -17.67
N ARG A 588 3.57 24.77 -18.30
CA ARG A 588 2.50 25.61 -18.86
C ARG A 588 1.57 24.82 -19.78
N GLY A 589 0.28 24.97 -19.60
CA GLY A 589 -0.75 24.26 -20.37
C GLY A 589 -1.10 22.86 -19.86
N VAL A 590 -0.39 22.35 -18.85
CA VAL A 590 -0.78 21.10 -18.18
C VAL A 590 -1.71 21.42 -17.01
N VAL A 591 -2.82 20.70 -16.94
CA VAL A 591 -3.86 20.87 -15.91
C VAL A 591 -4.37 19.53 -15.42
N LEU A 592 -4.98 19.54 -14.23
CA LEU A 592 -5.86 18.47 -13.79
C LEU A 592 -7.24 18.69 -14.42
N ALA A 593 -7.71 17.71 -15.18
CA ALA A 593 -8.99 17.76 -15.87
C ALA A 593 -10.14 17.41 -14.90
N GLY A 594 -10.73 18.41 -14.29
CA GLY A 594 -11.78 18.26 -13.29
C GLY A 594 -11.32 18.73 -11.91
N ARG A 595 -11.87 18.13 -10.84
CA ARG A 595 -11.45 18.44 -9.47
C ARG A 595 -10.35 17.51 -8.97
N GLN A 596 -9.66 17.93 -7.93
CA GLN A 596 -8.75 17.06 -7.21
C GLN A 596 -9.52 15.89 -6.56
N PRO A 597 -9.09 14.63 -6.75
CA PRO A 597 -9.61 13.50 -6.00
C PRO A 597 -9.26 13.56 -4.52
N ALA A 598 -10.03 12.87 -3.68
CA ALA A 598 -9.85 12.93 -2.24
C ALA A 598 -8.56 12.20 -1.75
N TYR A 599 -8.21 11.04 -2.32
CA TYR A 599 -7.18 10.19 -1.71
C TYR A 599 -5.84 10.18 -2.45
N PHE A 600 -5.80 10.29 -3.77
CA PHE A 600 -4.54 10.29 -4.52
C PHE A 600 -4.67 10.93 -5.88
N LEU A 601 -3.54 11.43 -6.39
CA LEU A 601 -3.47 11.98 -7.74
C LEU A 601 -3.60 10.86 -8.78
N SER A 602 -4.61 10.96 -9.60
CA SER A 602 -4.76 10.11 -10.80
C SER A 602 -4.14 10.81 -12.00
N ASN A 603 -3.05 10.23 -12.56
CA ASN A 603 -2.42 10.78 -13.75
C ASN A 603 -3.33 10.73 -14.99
N GLU A 604 -4.41 9.94 -14.95
CA GLU A 604 -5.44 9.88 -16.00
C GLU A 604 -6.24 11.18 -16.12
N LEU A 605 -6.21 12.00 -15.06
CA LEU A 605 -6.79 13.36 -15.04
C LEU A 605 -5.89 14.41 -15.68
N LEU A 606 -4.63 14.12 -15.94
CA LEU A 606 -3.74 15.10 -16.55
C LEU A 606 -4.13 15.33 -18.00
N ALA A 607 -4.27 16.59 -18.36
CA ALA A 607 -4.57 17.03 -19.71
C ALA A 607 -3.60 18.15 -20.13
N ARG A 608 -3.28 18.20 -21.41
CA ARG A 608 -2.57 19.32 -22.00
C ARG A 608 -3.56 20.16 -22.81
N LEU A 609 -3.86 21.33 -22.30
CA LEU A 609 -4.72 22.26 -23.01
C LEU A 609 -4.01 22.78 -24.28
N PRO A 610 -4.74 22.98 -25.37
CA PRO A 610 -4.19 23.67 -26.54
C PRO A 610 -3.67 25.06 -26.13
N ALA A 611 -2.56 25.48 -26.73
CA ALA A 611 -2.06 26.82 -26.51
C ALA A 611 -3.19 27.81 -26.83
N ALA A 612 -3.49 28.70 -25.87
CA ALA A 612 -4.47 29.77 -26.15
C ALA A 612 -4.05 30.49 -27.42
N THR A 613 -4.91 30.48 -28.43
CA THR A 613 -4.70 31.32 -29.62
C THR A 613 -4.55 32.74 -29.12
N PRO A 614 -3.45 33.45 -29.43
CA PRO A 614 -3.37 34.86 -29.05
C PRO A 614 -4.61 35.56 -29.55
N ALA A 615 -5.31 36.25 -28.65
CA ALA A 615 -6.40 37.14 -29.06
C ALA A 615 -5.81 38.16 -30.05
N ASN A 616 -6.27 38.10 -31.31
CA ASN A 616 -5.91 39.07 -32.33
C ASN A 616 -6.36 40.46 -31.93
#